data_76bd0b670a30ac19d46ad0b416a235b7
#
_entry.id   76bd0b670a30ac19d46ad0b416a235b7
#
_cell.length_a   1.000
_cell.length_b   1.000
_cell.length_c   1.000
_cell.angle_alpha   90.00
_cell.angle_beta   90.00
_cell.angle_gamma   90.00
#
_symmetry.space_group_name_H-M   'P 1'
#
loop_
_entity.id
_entity.type
_entity.pdbx_description
1 polymer ?
#
loop_
_entity_poly.entity_id
_entity_poly.type
_entity_poly.pdbx_seq_one_letter_code
_entity_poly.pdbx_strand_id
1 'polypeptide(L)'
;MYDYMLYQIFTSFSGILGEAVGLLLIVGFFLSYKPIYLIAGIIIVFYLPVALYMQAKRQVLSPVFKEPQHYRLSDEGIEIRVLEESDSAPWEAVAKVVSTRKNIIVYTNKVRASLFPFEDLGANRDKVVEIISTHVDPKKVNIRL
;
A
#
# COMPACT_ATOMS: atom_id res chain seq x y z
N MET A 1 2.17 4.46 -5.74
CA MET A 1 1.84 5.14 -4.48
C MET A 1 0.35 5.08 -4.14
N TYR A 2 -0.56 5.63 -4.95
CA TYR A 2 -2.01 5.64 -4.68
C TYR A 2 -2.61 4.23 -4.50
N ASP A 3 -2.24 3.29 -5.36
CA ASP A 3 -2.67 1.89 -5.28
C ASP A 3 -2.29 1.22 -3.94
N TYR A 4 -1.09 1.51 -3.42
CA TYR A 4 -0.66 1.08 -2.08
C TYR A 4 -1.53 1.68 -0.97
N MET A 5 -1.84 2.97 -1.06
CA MET A 5 -2.66 3.65 -0.06
C MET A 5 -4.10 3.13 -0.04
N LEU A 6 -4.68 2.89 -1.22
CA LEU A 6 -5.98 2.24 -1.33
C LEU A 6 -5.96 0.85 -0.70
N TYR A 7 -4.95 0.02 -1.05
CA TYR A 7 -4.80 -1.29 -0.45
C TYR A 7 -4.75 -1.22 1.08
N GLN A 8 -3.98 -0.28 1.63
CA GLN A 8 -3.85 -0.11 3.08
C GLN A 8 -5.18 0.25 3.74
N ILE A 9 -6.01 1.11 3.14
CA ILE A 9 -7.32 1.47 3.71
C ILE A 9 -8.29 0.30 3.64
N PHE A 10 -8.44 -0.32 2.47
CA PHE A 10 -9.40 -1.42 2.31
C PHE A 10 -8.99 -2.70 3.05
N THR A 11 -7.78 -2.75 3.61
CA THR A 11 -7.32 -3.83 4.49
C THR A 11 -7.18 -3.41 5.95
N SER A 12 -7.28 -2.12 6.27
CA SER A 12 -7.25 -1.64 7.66
C SER A 12 -8.63 -1.69 8.29
N PHE A 13 -8.68 -2.05 9.57
CA PHE A 13 -9.94 -2.09 10.32
C PHE A 13 -10.67 -0.74 10.32
N SER A 14 -9.94 0.36 10.52
CA SER A 14 -10.51 1.71 10.54
C SER A 14 -11.07 2.15 9.18
N GLY A 15 -10.41 1.77 8.08
CA GLY A 15 -10.88 2.07 6.73
C GLY A 15 -12.17 1.30 6.41
N ILE A 16 -12.20 -0.01 6.67
CA ILE A 16 -13.40 -0.85 6.48
C ILE A 16 -14.56 -0.33 7.33
N LEU A 17 -14.30 0.02 8.60
CA LEU A 17 -15.33 0.55 9.48
C LEU A 17 -15.89 1.89 8.97
N GLY A 18 -15.04 2.80 8.49
CA GLY A 18 -15.46 4.07 7.92
C GLY A 18 -16.37 3.89 6.70
N GLU A 19 -15.97 3.03 5.76
CA GLU A 19 -16.77 2.72 4.58
C GLU A 19 -18.12 2.07 4.96
N ALA A 20 -18.12 1.16 5.91
CA ALA A 20 -19.35 0.52 6.41
C ALA A 20 -20.32 1.53 7.02
N VAL A 21 -19.83 2.48 7.82
CA VAL A 21 -20.64 3.55 8.40
C VAL A 21 -21.22 4.45 7.31
N GLY A 22 -20.42 4.83 6.31
CA GLY A 22 -20.89 5.62 5.17
C GLY A 22 -22.01 4.94 4.40
N LEU A 23 -21.86 3.64 4.12
CA LEU A 23 -22.89 2.84 3.45
C LEU A 23 -24.17 2.71 4.30
N LEU A 24 -24.05 2.49 5.61
CA LEU A 24 -25.20 2.44 6.52
C LEU A 24 -25.99 3.75 6.55
N LEU A 25 -25.32 4.88 6.48
CA LEU A 25 -26.00 6.18 6.37
C LEU A 25 -26.76 6.32 5.06
N ILE A 26 -26.19 5.86 3.94
CA ILE A 26 -26.90 5.86 2.64
C ILE A 26 -28.15 4.97 2.72
N VAL A 27 -28.06 3.78 3.30
CA VAL A 27 -29.21 2.89 3.54
C VAL A 27 -30.23 3.57 4.47
N GLY A 28 -29.76 4.25 5.52
CA GLY A 28 -30.61 5.01 6.45
C GLY A 28 -31.42 6.12 5.76
N PHE A 29 -30.90 6.71 4.68
CA PHE A 29 -31.67 7.63 3.85
C PHE A 29 -32.89 6.95 3.21
N PHE A 30 -32.74 5.75 2.64
CA PHE A 30 -33.85 5.05 2.02
C PHE A 30 -34.93 4.61 3.03
N LEU A 31 -34.57 4.44 4.30
CA LEU A 31 -35.51 4.07 5.37
C LEU A 31 -36.22 5.30 5.97
N SER A 32 -35.54 6.44 6.08
CA SER A 32 -36.06 7.62 6.80
C SER A 32 -36.37 8.82 5.91
N TYR A 33 -35.97 8.76 4.65
CA TYR A 33 -36.09 9.84 3.64
C TYR A 33 -35.52 11.19 4.08
N LYS A 34 -34.59 11.19 5.06
CA LYS A 34 -33.93 12.41 5.54
C LYS A 34 -32.68 12.67 4.73
N PRO A 35 -32.61 13.77 3.94
CA PRO A 35 -31.49 14.04 3.04
C PRO A 35 -30.14 14.16 3.75
N ILE A 36 -30.13 14.47 5.05
CA ILE A 36 -28.89 14.56 5.85
C ILE A 36 -28.12 13.24 5.86
N TYR A 37 -28.79 12.07 5.89
CA TYR A 37 -28.14 10.77 5.89
C TYR A 37 -27.47 10.47 4.54
N LEU A 38 -28.09 10.88 3.44
CA LEU A 38 -27.51 10.72 2.11
C LEU A 38 -26.26 11.57 1.96
N ILE A 39 -26.35 12.86 2.34
CA ILE A 39 -25.22 13.80 2.25
C ILE A 39 -24.05 13.32 3.11
N ALA A 40 -24.32 12.96 4.38
CA ALA A 40 -23.27 12.48 5.29
C ALA A 40 -22.66 11.16 4.79
N GLY A 41 -23.45 10.21 4.30
CA GLY A 41 -22.98 8.95 3.76
C GLY A 41 -22.06 9.13 2.53
N ILE A 42 -22.48 9.99 1.58
CA ILE A 42 -21.66 10.31 0.40
C ILE A 42 -20.33 10.96 0.82
N ILE A 43 -20.36 11.92 1.75
CA ILE A 43 -19.14 12.59 2.23
C ILE A 43 -18.20 11.56 2.82
N ILE A 44 -18.66 10.66 3.69
CA ILE A 44 -17.81 9.66 4.36
C ILE A 44 -17.22 8.70 3.34
N VAL A 45 -18.02 8.15 2.42
CA VAL A 45 -17.55 7.18 1.42
C VAL A 45 -16.50 7.79 0.48
N PHE A 46 -16.68 9.04 0.06
CA PHE A 46 -15.75 9.68 -0.87
C PHE A 46 -14.60 10.41 -0.21
N TYR A 47 -14.72 10.80 1.07
CA TYR A 47 -13.69 11.55 1.77
C TYR A 47 -12.35 10.80 1.83
N LEU A 48 -12.36 9.54 2.23
CA LEU A 48 -11.14 8.75 2.38
C LEU A 48 -10.40 8.57 1.04
N PRO A 49 -11.03 8.07 -0.03
CA PRO A 49 -10.35 7.95 -1.33
C PRO A 49 -9.80 9.28 -1.86
N VAL A 50 -10.56 10.38 -1.71
CA VAL A 50 -10.13 11.70 -2.19
C VAL A 50 -8.98 12.25 -1.35
N ALA A 51 -9.07 12.16 -0.03
CA ALA A 51 -7.99 12.60 0.87
C ALA A 51 -6.68 11.88 0.58
N LEU A 52 -6.75 10.57 0.34
CA LEU A 52 -5.58 9.77 -0.01
C LEU A 52 -5.03 10.09 -1.40
N TYR A 53 -5.89 10.32 -2.37
CA TYR A 53 -5.42 10.76 -3.67
C TYR A 53 -4.63 12.06 -3.57
N MET A 54 -5.14 13.02 -2.79
CA MET A 54 -4.44 14.29 -2.53
C MET A 54 -3.12 14.06 -1.78
N GLN A 55 -3.10 13.18 -0.79
CA GLN A 55 -1.90 12.83 -0.04
C GLN A 55 -0.86 12.13 -0.92
N ALA A 56 -1.28 11.15 -1.73
CA ALA A 56 -0.40 10.48 -2.69
C ALA A 56 0.21 11.47 -3.68
N LYS A 57 -0.59 12.40 -4.20
CA LYS A 57 -0.11 13.44 -5.11
C LYS A 57 0.93 14.36 -4.46
N ARG A 58 0.72 14.74 -3.20
CA ARG A 58 1.68 15.55 -2.44
C ARG A 58 2.98 14.79 -2.18
N GLN A 59 2.92 13.50 -1.87
CA GLN A 59 4.11 12.67 -1.63
C GLN A 59 4.95 12.52 -2.90
N VAL A 60 4.33 12.27 -4.06
CA VAL A 60 5.05 12.19 -5.35
C VAL A 60 5.78 13.48 -5.70
N LEU A 61 5.27 14.64 -5.23
CA LEU A 61 5.92 15.94 -5.41
C LEU A 61 7.05 16.20 -4.42
N SER A 62 7.21 15.37 -3.37
CA SER A 62 8.30 15.47 -2.41
C SER A 62 9.65 15.19 -3.08
N PRO A 63 10.71 15.94 -2.76
CA PRO A 63 12.05 15.74 -3.32
C PRO A 63 12.57 14.30 -3.17
N VAL A 64 12.28 13.66 -2.05
CA VAL A 64 12.70 12.28 -1.73
C VAL A 64 12.16 11.24 -2.74
N PHE A 65 10.96 11.49 -3.31
CA PHE A 65 10.36 10.60 -4.30
C PHE A 65 10.66 10.98 -5.77
N LYS A 66 11.34 12.10 -5.99
CA LYS A 66 11.80 12.51 -7.33
C LYS A 66 13.11 11.84 -7.71
N GLU A 67 13.89 11.42 -6.72
CA GLU A 67 15.15 10.74 -6.96
C GLU A 67 14.92 9.22 -7.17
N PRO A 68 15.65 8.59 -8.09
CA PRO A 68 15.55 7.17 -8.31
C PRO A 68 15.99 6.41 -7.05
N GLN A 69 15.11 5.54 -6.58
CA GLN A 69 15.41 4.65 -5.46
C GLN A 69 16.05 3.38 -6.01
N HIS A 70 17.28 3.10 -5.59
CA HIS A 70 17.96 1.88 -5.97
C HIS A 70 17.72 0.80 -4.92
N TYR A 71 17.07 -0.28 -5.34
CA TYR A 71 16.85 -1.46 -4.49
C TYR A 71 17.87 -2.53 -4.85
N ARG A 72 18.54 -3.06 -3.84
CA ARG A 72 19.37 -4.23 -3.94
C ARG A 72 18.82 -5.33 -3.04
N LEU A 73 18.45 -6.45 -3.66
CA LEU A 73 18.07 -7.66 -2.94
C LEU A 73 19.28 -8.59 -2.92
N SER A 74 19.69 -9.03 -1.75
CA SER A 74 20.79 -9.95 -1.52
C SER A 74 20.34 -11.06 -0.58
N ASP A 75 21.20 -12.05 -0.33
CA ASP A 75 20.92 -13.12 0.64
C ASP A 75 20.78 -12.58 2.08
N GLU A 76 21.35 -11.41 2.38
CA GLU A 76 21.30 -10.79 3.70
C GLU A 76 20.01 -9.97 3.94
N GLY A 77 19.38 -9.45 2.88
CA GLY A 77 18.20 -8.62 3.02
C GLY A 77 17.95 -7.67 1.83
N ILE A 78 17.15 -6.66 2.12
CA ILE A 78 16.77 -5.60 1.18
C ILE A 78 17.55 -4.34 1.55
N GLU A 79 18.37 -3.85 0.65
CA GLU A 79 19.04 -2.55 0.75
C GLU A 79 18.29 -1.54 -0.13
N ILE A 80 17.99 -0.37 0.44
CA ILE A 80 17.37 0.75 -0.26
C ILE A 80 18.36 1.89 -0.22
N ARG A 81 18.77 2.37 -1.38
CA ARG A 81 19.64 3.53 -1.49
C ARG A 81 18.91 4.69 -2.15
N VAL A 82 18.88 5.83 -1.47
CA VAL A 82 18.32 7.09 -1.96
C VAL A 82 19.39 8.17 -1.78
N LEU A 83 19.91 8.70 -2.87
CA LEU A 83 21.06 9.62 -2.85
C LEU A 83 22.28 9.00 -2.15
N GLU A 84 22.73 9.62 -1.07
CA GLU A 84 23.86 9.15 -0.24
C GLU A 84 23.41 8.32 0.99
N GLU A 85 22.11 8.25 1.25
CA GLU A 85 21.56 7.49 2.36
C GLU A 85 21.21 6.06 1.91
N SER A 86 21.64 5.09 2.71
CA SER A 86 21.28 3.68 2.54
C SER A 86 20.56 3.19 3.80
N ASP A 87 19.42 2.55 3.61
CA ASP A 87 18.70 1.82 4.66
C ASP A 87 18.66 0.34 4.28
N SER A 88 18.88 -0.54 5.25
CA SER A 88 18.87 -1.99 5.02
C SER A 88 17.94 -2.67 6.00
N ALA A 89 17.23 -3.67 5.51
CA ALA A 89 16.36 -4.50 6.33
C ALA A 89 16.67 -5.98 6.07
N PRO A 90 17.09 -6.76 7.09
CA PRO A 90 17.29 -8.18 6.95
C PRO A 90 15.96 -8.90 6.69
N TRP A 91 16.03 -10.08 6.06
CA TRP A 91 14.81 -10.85 5.72
C TRP A 91 13.97 -11.24 6.92
N GLU A 92 14.58 -11.45 8.08
CA GLU A 92 13.88 -11.74 9.34
C GLU A 92 12.98 -10.60 9.81
N ALA A 93 13.36 -9.35 9.47
CA ALA A 93 12.57 -8.17 9.78
C ALA A 93 11.32 -8.02 8.87
N VAL A 94 11.22 -8.82 7.80
CA VAL A 94 10.04 -8.80 6.94
C VAL A 94 8.84 -9.37 7.68
N ALA A 95 7.85 -8.51 7.91
CA ALA A 95 6.62 -8.87 8.59
C ALA A 95 5.60 -9.51 7.63
N LYS A 96 5.52 -9.03 6.40
CA LYS A 96 4.55 -9.47 5.40
C LYS A 96 4.95 -9.02 4.00
N VAL A 97 4.66 -9.85 3.01
CA VAL A 97 4.79 -9.50 1.59
C VAL A 97 3.43 -9.69 0.91
N VAL A 98 2.99 -8.70 0.16
CA VAL A 98 1.75 -8.77 -0.60
C VAL A 98 1.95 -8.19 -1.99
N SER A 99 1.13 -8.61 -2.94
CA SER A 99 1.06 -7.95 -4.25
C SER A 99 -0.27 -7.26 -4.44
N THR A 100 -0.23 -6.13 -5.10
CA THR A 100 -1.37 -5.48 -5.71
C THR A 100 -1.33 -5.70 -7.22
N ARG A 101 -2.23 -5.08 -7.97
CA ARG A 101 -2.22 -5.17 -9.45
C ARG A 101 -0.99 -4.53 -10.10
N LYS A 102 -0.29 -3.63 -9.39
CA LYS A 102 0.81 -2.82 -9.95
C LYS A 102 2.12 -2.96 -9.20
N ASN A 103 2.11 -3.48 -7.96
CA ASN A 103 3.27 -3.44 -7.07
C ASN A 103 3.41 -4.73 -6.26
N ILE A 104 4.65 -5.08 -5.93
CA ILE A 104 4.96 -5.93 -4.78
C ILE A 104 5.25 -5.01 -3.60
N ILE A 105 4.67 -5.30 -2.44
CA ILE A 105 4.80 -4.51 -1.23
C ILE A 105 5.42 -5.39 -0.15
N VAL A 106 6.60 -5.03 0.31
CA VAL A 106 7.31 -5.73 1.38
C VAL A 106 7.23 -4.88 2.64
N TYR A 107 6.51 -5.35 3.64
CA TYR A 107 6.37 -4.69 4.94
C TYR A 107 7.47 -5.15 5.88
N THR A 108 8.27 -4.23 6.39
CA THR A 108 9.21 -4.47 7.49
C THR A 108 8.58 -4.23 8.85
N ASN A 109 7.54 -3.41 8.92
CA ASN A 109 6.70 -3.23 10.10
C ASN A 109 5.29 -2.73 9.67
N LYS A 110 4.43 -2.36 10.65
CA LYS A 110 3.06 -1.90 10.37
C LYS A 110 2.99 -0.59 9.57
N VAL A 111 4.08 0.18 9.52
CA VAL A 111 4.13 1.53 8.93
C VAL A 111 5.10 1.62 7.77
N ARG A 112 6.23 0.88 7.83
CA ARG A 112 7.27 0.92 6.79
C ARG A 112 7.05 -0.20 5.78
N ALA A 113 7.02 0.17 4.52
CA ALA A 113 6.91 -0.76 3.41
C ALA A 113 7.81 -0.31 2.24
N SER A 114 8.48 -1.27 1.63
CA SER A 114 9.19 -1.10 0.36
C SER A 114 8.27 -1.46 -0.78
N LEU A 115 8.20 -0.60 -1.80
CA LEU A 115 7.33 -0.73 -2.95
C LEU A 115 8.17 -1.09 -4.17
N PHE A 116 7.82 -2.18 -4.84
CA PHE A 116 8.45 -2.62 -6.08
C PHE A 116 7.40 -2.57 -7.20
N PRO A 117 7.35 -1.49 -8.00
CA PRO A 117 6.42 -1.39 -9.13
C PRO A 117 6.75 -2.42 -10.20
N PHE A 118 5.73 -3.10 -10.74
CA PHE A 118 5.95 -4.08 -11.80
C PHE A 118 6.53 -3.47 -13.07
N GLU A 119 6.25 -2.20 -13.33
CA GLU A 119 6.81 -1.46 -14.47
C GLU A 119 8.34 -1.33 -14.35
N ASP A 120 8.85 -1.08 -13.14
CA ASP A 120 10.28 -0.90 -12.89
C ASP A 120 11.02 -2.25 -12.84
N LEU A 121 10.34 -3.31 -12.44
CA LEU A 121 10.91 -4.65 -12.39
C LEU A 121 11.10 -5.27 -13.78
N GLY A 122 10.20 -4.99 -14.72
CA GLY A 122 10.28 -5.53 -16.09
C GLY A 122 10.55 -7.03 -16.11
N ALA A 123 11.61 -7.45 -16.83
CA ALA A 123 12.04 -8.85 -16.93
C ALA A 123 12.61 -9.43 -15.61
N ASN A 124 12.90 -8.63 -14.61
CA ASN A 124 13.43 -9.07 -13.32
C ASN A 124 12.34 -9.44 -12.31
N ARG A 125 11.06 -9.29 -12.67
CA ARG A 125 9.93 -9.57 -11.80
C ARG A 125 9.98 -10.97 -11.18
N ASP A 126 10.18 -11.99 -12.01
CA ASP A 126 10.19 -13.38 -11.56
C ASP A 126 11.37 -13.66 -10.62
N LYS A 127 12.55 -13.09 -10.90
CA LYS A 127 13.73 -13.17 -10.03
C LYS A 127 13.48 -12.53 -8.67
N VAL A 128 12.83 -11.37 -8.64
CA VAL A 128 12.48 -10.68 -7.38
C VAL A 128 11.50 -11.51 -6.56
N VAL A 129 10.48 -12.09 -7.20
CA VAL A 129 9.53 -12.99 -6.54
C VAL A 129 10.22 -14.24 -6.01
N GLU A 130 11.12 -14.84 -6.78
CA GLU A 130 11.92 -16.00 -6.38
C GLU A 130 12.79 -15.70 -5.16
N ILE A 131 13.56 -14.61 -5.18
CA ILE A 131 14.40 -14.19 -4.04
C ILE A 131 13.55 -13.98 -2.78
N ILE A 132 12.45 -13.24 -2.88
CA ILE A 132 11.55 -13.00 -1.75
C ILE A 132 10.99 -14.31 -1.21
N SER A 133 10.53 -15.20 -2.10
CA SER A 133 9.92 -16.47 -1.70
C SER A 133 10.92 -17.45 -1.10
N THR A 134 12.20 -17.31 -1.42
CA THR A 134 13.28 -18.14 -0.87
C THR A 134 13.64 -17.73 0.56
N HIS A 135 13.63 -16.42 0.84
CA HIS A 135 14.13 -15.87 2.10
C HIS A 135 13.04 -15.52 3.12
N VAL A 136 11.79 -15.41 2.69
CA VAL A 136 10.65 -15.05 3.56
C VAL A 136 9.75 -16.25 3.78
N ASP A 137 9.32 -16.47 5.03
CA ASP A 137 8.40 -17.56 5.38
C ASP A 137 7.15 -17.52 4.45
N PRO A 138 6.79 -18.64 3.81
CA PRO A 138 5.63 -18.73 2.92
C PRO A 138 4.32 -18.23 3.53
N LYS A 139 4.16 -18.33 4.85
CA LYS A 139 2.99 -17.81 5.58
C LYS A 139 2.88 -16.28 5.56
N LYS A 140 4.00 -15.59 5.35
CA LYS A 140 4.09 -14.14 5.27
C LYS A 140 3.99 -13.62 3.83
N VAL A 141 4.06 -14.50 2.82
CA VAL A 141 4.06 -14.16 1.39
C VAL A 141 2.69 -14.39 0.79
N ASN A 142 2.06 -13.33 0.29
CA ASN A 142 0.78 -13.38 -0.43
C ASN A 142 0.93 -12.62 -1.76
N ILE A 143 1.72 -13.18 -2.66
CA ILE A 143 1.93 -12.64 -4.01
C ILE A 143 0.96 -13.36 -4.95
N ARG A 144 0.10 -12.59 -5.61
CA ARG A 144 -0.76 -13.07 -6.70
C ARG A 144 -0.17 -12.53 -8.01
N LEU A 145 0.35 -13.42 -8.82
CA LEU A 145 0.92 -13.12 -10.14
C LEU A 145 -0.18 -13.00 -11.18
#